data_e1f72ab7925d706a7c9db8269b0b875f
#
_entry.id   e1f72ab7925d706a7c9db8269b0b875f
#
_cell.length_a   1.000
_cell.length_b   1.000
_cell.length_c   1.000
_cell.angle_alpha   90.00
_cell.angle_beta   90.00
_cell.angle_gamma   90.00
#
_symmetry.space_group_name_H-M   'P 1'
#
loop_
_entity.id
_entity.type
_entity.pdbx_description
1 polymer ?
#
loop_
_entity_poly.entity_id
_entity_poly.type
_entity_poly.pdbx_seq_one_letter_code
_entity_poly.pdbx_strand_id
1 'polypeptide(L)'
;ALSMNEVAQIMNTEFIHPDGQRLLVSLALMDSGDQTEEVYEFCALNADWVLPCKGVPTMLSHYRLSKVNKAGSNAYGMDLVLVDGGKYKDMIAARMRKPNGSGSWMVYKDCDLEYAEQVTAEHKVTERANGKVVQKWVPKTTHADNHYLDCEVYAAAAADMQGVRSLYL
;
A
#
# COMPACT_ATOMS: atom_id res chain seq x y z
N ALA A 1 16.33 -3.04 9.57
CA ALA A 1 15.73 -2.88 8.24
C ALA A 1 16.23 -4.01 7.33
N LEU A 2 15.37 -4.54 6.47
CA LEU A 2 15.74 -5.53 5.45
C LEU A 2 16.53 -4.82 4.33
N SER A 3 17.52 -5.51 3.77
CA SER A 3 18.19 -5.06 2.54
C SER A 3 17.28 -5.28 1.33
N MET A 4 17.49 -4.54 0.24
CA MET A 4 16.73 -4.73 -1.01
C MET A 4 16.82 -6.17 -1.57
N ASN A 5 17.96 -6.85 -1.35
CA ASN A 5 18.11 -8.25 -1.73
C ASN A 5 17.22 -9.19 -0.92
N GLU A 6 17.08 -8.95 0.38
CA GLU A 6 16.17 -9.73 1.25
C GLU A 6 14.72 -9.48 0.86
N VAL A 7 14.35 -8.24 0.52
CA VAL A 7 13.01 -7.94 -0.02
C VAL A 7 12.76 -8.71 -1.31
N ALA A 8 13.70 -8.72 -2.25
CA ALA A 8 13.58 -9.48 -3.49
C ALA A 8 13.41 -10.98 -3.24
N GLN A 9 14.14 -11.56 -2.27
CA GLN A 9 14.01 -12.97 -1.90
C GLN A 9 12.61 -13.28 -1.34
N ILE A 10 12.10 -12.45 -0.43
CA ILE A 10 10.76 -12.61 0.14
C ILE A 10 9.69 -12.53 -0.95
N MET A 11 9.81 -11.56 -1.85
CA MET A 11 8.83 -11.34 -2.93
C MET A 11 8.85 -12.44 -3.99
N ASN A 12 9.93 -13.19 -4.13
CA ASN A 12 10.02 -14.37 -4.99
C ASN A 12 9.64 -15.69 -4.27
N THR A 13 9.16 -15.61 -3.04
CA THR A 13 8.67 -16.79 -2.31
C THR A 13 7.36 -17.29 -2.93
N GLU A 14 7.29 -18.60 -3.17
CA GLU A 14 6.05 -19.25 -3.59
C GLU A 14 5.10 -19.42 -2.40
N PHE A 15 3.89 -18.90 -2.53
CA PHE A 15 2.79 -19.15 -1.59
C PHE A 15 1.96 -20.32 -2.11
N ILE A 16 1.72 -21.33 -1.28
CA ILE A 16 0.98 -22.52 -1.68
C ILE A 16 -0.45 -22.41 -1.16
N HIS A 17 -1.42 -22.33 -2.09
CA HIS A 17 -2.82 -22.40 -1.77
C HIS A 17 -3.20 -23.81 -1.29
N PRO A 18 -4.23 -23.99 -0.42
CA PRO A 18 -4.65 -25.31 0.07
C PRO A 18 -4.97 -26.35 -1.01
N ASP A 19 -5.36 -25.93 -2.21
CA ASP A 19 -5.58 -26.82 -3.37
C ASP A 19 -4.30 -27.24 -4.11
N GLY A 20 -3.13 -26.78 -3.64
CA GLY A 20 -1.81 -27.06 -4.22
C GLY A 20 -1.36 -26.04 -5.30
N GLN A 21 -2.17 -25.05 -5.62
CA GLN A 21 -1.76 -24.01 -6.55
C GLN A 21 -0.61 -23.18 -5.97
N ARG A 22 0.41 -22.92 -6.77
CA ARG A 22 1.53 -22.04 -6.43
C ARG A 22 1.22 -20.61 -6.85
N LEU A 23 1.32 -19.70 -5.92
CA LEU A 23 1.06 -18.27 -6.12
C LEU A 23 2.34 -17.49 -5.90
N LEU A 24 2.59 -16.54 -6.77
CA LEU A 24 3.68 -15.56 -6.65
C LEU A 24 3.08 -14.17 -6.49
N VAL A 25 3.87 -13.25 -5.98
CA VAL A 25 3.50 -11.83 -5.97
C VAL A 25 3.42 -11.34 -7.41
N SER A 26 2.24 -10.91 -7.82
CA SER A 26 2.00 -10.39 -9.18
C SER A 26 2.37 -8.93 -9.33
N LEU A 27 2.19 -8.14 -8.28
CA LEU A 27 2.49 -6.73 -8.24
C LEU A 27 2.78 -6.28 -6.82
N ALA A 28 3.87 -5.56 -6.63
CA ALA A 28 4.19 -4.84 -5.40
C ALA A 28 4.28 -3.34 -5.68
N LEU A 29 3.89 -2.54 -4.70
CA LEU A 29 4.13 -1.10 -4.70
C LEU A 29 5.12 -0.78 -3.58
N MET A 30 6.21 -0.08 -3.93
CA MET A 30 7.26 0.32 -3.00
C MET A 30 7.24 1.82 -2.80
N ASP A 31 7.11 2.26 -1.55
CA ASP A 31 7.10 3.70 -1.24
C ASP A 31 8.45 4.34 -1.60
N SER A 32 8.37 5.39 -2.40
CA SER A 32 9.51 6.18 -2.84
C SER A 32 9.53 7.60 -2.23
N GLY A 33 8.83 7.80 -1.11
CA GLY A 33 8.81 9.07 -0.38
C GLY A 33 10.13 9.37 0.29
N ASP A 34 10.78 8.36 0.85
CA ASP A 34 12.12 8.38 1.42
C ASP A 34 13.04 7.45 0.62
N GLN A 35 14.38 7.62 0.72
CA GLN A 35 15.38 6.82 0.00
C GLN A 35 15.05 6.64 -1.50
N THR A 36 14.56 7.70 -2.12
CA THR A 36 13.92 7.70 -3.44
C THR A 36 14.78 7.03 -4.53
N GLU A 37 16.11 7.27 -4.55
CA GLU A 37 16.97 6.69 -5.59
C GLU A 37 17.16 5.19 -5.44
N GLU A 38 17.34 4.70 -4.23
CA GLU A 38 17.49 3.26 -3.96
C GLU A 38 16.22 2.50 -4.32
N VAL A 39 15.05 3.08 -4.00
CA VAL A 39 13.76 2.52 -4.40
C VAL A 39 13.60 2.54 -5.92
N TYR A 40 13.97 3.64 -6.58
CA TYR A 40 13.87 3.75 -8.04
C TYR A 40 14.80 2.76 -8.75
N GLU A 41 16.03 2.59 -8.26
CA GLU A 41 16.96 1.61 -8.81
C GLU A 41 16.42 0.18 -8.63
N PHE A 42 15.95 -0.15 -7.44
CA PHE A 42 15.33 -1.45 -7.16
C PHE A 42 14.13 -1.73 -8.08
N CYS A 43 13.23 -0.76 -8.22
CA CYS A 43 12.08 -0.89 -9.10
C CYS A 43 12.47 -1.03 -10.57
N ALA A 44 13.50 -0.31 -11.03
CA ALA A 44 13.98 -0.42 -12.40
C ALA A 44 14.58 -1.80 -12.70
N LEU A 45 15.27 -2.41 -11.75
CA LEU A 45 15.83 -3.76 -11.87
C LEU A 45 14.77 -4.88 -11.79
N ASN A 46 13.60 -4.60 -11.24
CA ASN A 46 12.52 -5.56 -10.98
C ASN A 46 11.18 -5.09 -11.58
N ALA A 47 11.22 -4.39 -12.70
CA ALA A 47 10.06 -3.70 -13.29
C ALA A 47 8.92 -4.62 -13.74
N ASP A 48 9.14 -5.92 -13.79
CA ASP A 48 8.17 -6.95 -14.12
C ASP A 48 7.13 -7.20 -12.99
N TRP A 49 7.46 -6.87 -11.73
CA TRP A 49 6.58 -7.13 -10.60
C TRP A 49 6.53 -6.03 -9.54
N VAL A 50 7.37 -4.98 -9.61
CA VAL A 50 7.35 -3.89 -8.63
C VAL A 50 7.34 -2.52 -9.30
N LEU A 51 6.54 -1.61 -8.77
CA LEU A 51 6.47 -0.21 -9.18
C LEU A 51 6.72 0.71 -7.97
N PRO A 52 7.42 1.83 -8.18
CA PRO A 52 7.50 2.86 -7.16
C PRO A 52 6.14 3.52 -6.95
N CYS A 53 5.83 3.86 -5.72
CA CYS A 53 4.61 4.61 -5.40
C CYS A 53 4.89 5.81 -4.49
N LYS A 54 3.91 6.71 -4.40
CA LYS A 54 3.89 7.83 -3.45
C LYS A 54 2.49 8.04 -2.94
N GLY A 55 2.34 8.21 -1.64
CA GLY A 55 1.14 8.77 -1.04
C GLY A 55 0.97 10.23 -1.46
N VAL A 56 -0.23 10.58 -1.86
CA VAL A 56 -0.56 11.96 -2.25
C VAL A 56 -1.85 12.42 -1.56
N PRO A 57 -2.06 13.74 -1.44
CA PRO A 57 -3.34 14.29 -0.98
C PRO A 57 -4.51 13.83 -1.84
N THR A 58 -5.72 14.06 -1.34
CA THR A 58 -6.98 13.65 -1.97
C THR A 58 -7.01 13.88 -3.49
N MET A 59 -7.29 12.81 -4.22
CA MET A 59 -7.52 12.79 -5.66
C MET A 59 -8.96 12.40 -5.99
N LEU A 60 -9.37 12.55 -7.26
CA LEU A 60 -10.66 12.02 -7.74
C LEU A 60 -10.68 10.48 -7.73
N SER A 61 -9.61 9.85 -8.24
CA SER A 61 -9.42 8.41 -8.24
C SER A 61 -8.75 7.91 -6.96
N HIS A 62 -8.78 6.60 -6.70
CA HIS A 62 -8.05 5.98 -5.59
C HIS A 62 -6.54 5.94 -5.85
N TYR A 63 -6.16 5.71 -7.10
CA TYR A 63 -4.78 5.79 -7.57
C TYR A 63 -4.72 6.40 -8.97
N ARG A 64 -3.54 6.82 -9.38
CA ARG A 64 -3.26 7.34 -10.72
C ARG A 64 -1.83 6.99 -11.13
N LEU A 65 -1.66 6.61 -12.39
CA LEU A 65 -0.33 6.46 -12.97
C LEU A 65 0.24 7.83 -13.35
N SER A 66 1.50 8.01 -13.06
CA SER A 66 2.35 9.11 -13.46
C SER A 66 3.67 8.55 -13.99
N LYS A 67 4.66 9.39 -14.19
CA LYS A 67 5.99 8.96 -14.63
C LYS A 67 7.04 9.48 -13.66
N VAL A 68 8.08 8.67 -13.43
CA VAL A 68 9.29 9.14 -12.77
C VAL A 68 9.95 10.18 -13.69
N ASN A 69 10.00 11.43 -13.23
CA ASN A 69 10.56 12.55 -14.00
C ASN A 69 11.78 13.13 -13.24
N LYS A 70 12.75 12.27 -12.95
CA LYS A 70 14.01 12.67 -12.32
C LYS A 70 15.15 12.39 -13.30
N ALA A 71 15.69 13.47 -13.87
CA ALA A 71 16.82 13.36 -14.81
C ALA A 71 18.00 12.64 -14.15
N GLY A 72 18.59 11.67 -14.85
CA GLY A 72 19.71 10.87 -14.35
C GLY A 72 19.33 9.67 -13.49
N SER A 73 18.05 9.48 -13.15
CA SER A 73 17.58 8.27 -12.46
C SER A 73 17.49 7.09 -13.43
N ASN A 74 17.89 5.90 -12.99
CA ASN A 74 17.73 4.64 -13.72
C ASN A 74 16.25 4.30 -13.99
N ALA A 75 15.34 4.85 -13.19
CA ALA A 75 13.89 4.69 -13.34
C ALA A 75 13.22 5.79 -14.19
N TYR A 76 14.00 6.68 -14.84
CA TYR A 76 13.43 7.77 -15.63
C TYR A 76 12.41 7.24 -16.67
N GLY A 77 11.21 7.82 -16.68
CA GLY A 77 10.12 7.39 -17.56
C GLY A 77 9.34 6.16 -17.12
N MET A 78 9.78 5.47 -16.08
CA MET A 78 9.04 4.36 -15.44
C MET A 78 7.71 4.84 -14.88
N ASP A 79 6.71 3.96 -14.80
CA ASP A 79 5.46 4.26 -14.13
C ASP A 79 5.68 4.50 -12.64
N LEU A 80 5.09 5.59 -12.14
CA LEU A 80 5.00 5.97 -10.73
C LEU A 80 3.54 5.96 -10.31
N VAL A 81 3.21 5.17 -9.32
CA VAL A 81 1.83 5.07 -8.81
C VAL A 81 1.60 6.13 -7.74
N LEU A 82 0.69 7.05 -8.00
CA LEU A 82 0.22 8.02 -7.02
C LEU A 82 -1.01 7.44 -6.32
N VAL A 83 -0.98 7.37 -4.99
CA VAL A 83 -1.99 6.69 -4.18
C VAL A 83 -2.68 7.67 -3.24
N ASP A 84 -4.01 7.77 -3.30
CA ASP A 84 -4.80 8.46 -2.28
C ASP A 84 -4.93 7.59 -1.03
N GLY A 85 -3.99 7.75 -0.10
CA GLY A 85 -3.95 6.95 1.12
C GLY A 85 -5.22 7.08 1.95
N GLY A 86 -5.86 8.25 1.96
CA GLY A 86 -7.09 8.48 2.73
C GLY A 86 -8.25 7.60 2.26
N LYS A 87 -8.41 7.42 0.95
CA LYS A 87 -9.46 6.57 0.38
C LYS A 87 -9.26 5.09 0.70
N TYR A 88 -8.01 4.62 0.63
CA TYR A 88 -7.70 3.24 0.99
C TYR A 88 -7.84 3.00 2.50
N LYS A 89 -7.42 3.95 3.35
CA LYS A 89 -7.64 3.88 4.80
C LYS A 89 -9.15 3.82 5.13
N ASP A 90 -9.98 4.57 4.42
CA ASP A 90 -11.45 4.49 4.53
C ASP A 90 -11.98 3.10 4.17
N MET A 91 -11.49 2.53 3.09
CA MET A 91 -11.88 1.20 2.64
C MET A 91 -11.46 0.11 3.63
N ILE A 92 -10.21 0.14 4.09
CA ILE A 92 -9.66 -0.81 5.08
C ILE A 92 -10.47 -0.73 6.38
N ALA A 93 -10.67 0.47 6.93
CA ALA A 93 -11.44 0.68 8.15
C ALA A 93 -12.90 0.23 8.01
N ALA A 94 -13.51 0.39 6.84
CA ALA A 94 -14.86 -0.11 6.59
C ALA A 94 -14.90 -1.65 6.56
N ARG A 95 -13.89 -2.30 6.00
CA ARG A 95 -13.77 -3.77 5.96
C ARG A 95 -13.46 -4.38 7.33
N MET A 96 -12.66 -3.71 8.16
CA MET A 96 -12.41 -4.11 9.55
C MET A 96 -13.66 -4.17 10.41
N ARG A 97 -14.67 -3.35 10.11
CA ARG A 97 -15.93 -3.31 10.85
C ARG A 97 -16.94 -4.38 10.42
N LYS A 98 -16.66 -5.09 9.31
CA LYS A 98 -17.56 -6.16 8.86
C LYS A 98 -17.34 -7.42 9.68
N PRO A 99 -18.39 -8.21 9.96
CA PRO A 99 -18.24 -9.55 10.49
C PRO A 99 -17.33 -10.39 9.58
N ASN A 100 -16.61 -11.36 10.16
CA ASN A 100 -15.78 -12.26 9.40
C ASN A 100 -16.56 -12.93 8.27
N GLY A 101 -15.99 -12.93 7.08
CA GLY A 101 -16.60 -13.50 5.89
C GLY A 101 -16.36 -12.65 4.65
N SER A 102 -17.25 -12.77 3.68
CA SER A 102 -17.11 -12.07 2.40
C SER A 102 -17.04 -10.55 2.56
N GLY A 103 -15.97 -9.97 2.06
CA GLY A 103 -15.74 -8.53 2.07
C GLY A 103 -15.21 -7.95 3.39
N SER A 104 -14.95 -8.78 4.41
CA SER A 104 -14.23 -8.35 5.61
C SER A 104 -12.73 -8.22 5.32
N TRP A 105 -12.04 -7.45 6.15
CA TRP A 105 -10.60 -7.42 6.19
C TRP A 105 -10.11 -8.58 7.07
N MET A 106 -9.27 -9.41 6.50
CA MET A 106 -8.79 -10.62 7.16
C MET A 106 -7.26 -10.61 7.18
N VAL A 107 -6.70 -11.06 8.29
CA VAL A 107 -5.25 -11.22 8.48
C VAL A 107 -4.92 -12.68 8.71
N TYR A 108 -3.65 -13.06 8.53
CA TYR A 108 -3.20 -14.39 8.87
C TYR A 108 -3.25 -14.63 10.39
N LYS A 109 -3.34 -15.89 10.79
CA LYS A 109 -3.61 -16.28 12.19
C LYS A 109 -2.51 -15.90 13.17
N ASP A 110 -1.25 -15.81 12.71
CA ASP A 110 -0.08 -15.54 13.55
C ASP A 110 0.28 -14.04 13.55
N CYS A 111 -0.67 -13.18 13.21
CA CYS A 111 -0.55 -11.73 13.28
C CYS A 111 -0.32 -11.31 14.74
N ASP A 112 0.75 -10.57 15.00
CA ASP A 112 1.15 -10.14 16.33
C ASP A 112 0.49 -8.81 16.77
N LEU A 113 0.77 -8.43 18.01
CA LEU A 113 0.24 -7.19 18.57
C LEU A 113 0.83 -5.96 17.89
N GLU A 114 2.12 -5.98 17.54
CA GLU A 114 2.80 -4.87 16.88
C GLU A 114 2.13 -4.53 15.54
N TYR A 115 1.82 -5.57 14.74
CA TYR A 115 1.09 -5.38 13.50
C TYR A 115 -0.31 -4.77 13.75
N ALA A 116 -1.06 -5.29 14.74
CA ALA A 116 -2.39 -4.80 15.06
C ALA A 116 -2.36 -3.34 15.54
N GLU A 117 -1.39 -2.95 16.35
CA GLU A 117 -1.18 -1.59 16.82
C GLU A 117 -0.87 -0.64 15.66
N GLN A 118 0.06 -0.99 14.79
CA GLN A 118 0.45 -0.15 13.65
C GLN A 118 -0.68 0.00 12.62
N VAL A 119 -1.40 -1.06 12.30
CA VAL A 119 -2.53 -0.98 11.35
C VAL A 119 -3.69 -0.16 11.90
N THR A 120 -3.83 -0.07 13.22
CA THR A 120 -4.86 0.74 13.87
C THR A 120 -4.33 2.05 14.46
N ALA A 121 -3.10 2.45 14.12
CA ALA A 121 -2.43 3.62 14.71
C ALA A 121 -3.07 4.96 14.35
N GLU A 122 -3.89 5.01 13.32
CA GLU A 122 -4.56 6.24 12.87
C GLU A 122 -6.07 6.21 13.09
N HIS A 123 -6.65 7.40 13.12
CA HIS A 123 -8.10 7.60 13.13
C HIS A 123 -8.50 8.79 12.27
N LYS A 124 -9.76 8.80 11.84
CA LYS A 124 -10.30 9.86 11.01
C LYS A 124 -10.84 10.98 11.87
N VAL A 125 -10.38 12.20 11.65
CA VAL A 125 -10.86 13.41 12.30
C VAL A 125 -11.58 14.32 11.32
N THR A 126 -12.53 15.11 11.85
CA THR A 126 -13.24 16.14 11.09
C THR A 126 -12.78 17.50 11.57
N GLU A 127 -12.24 18.29 10.69
CA GLU A 127 -11.76 19.65 10.97
C GLU A 127 -12.46 20.67 10.09
N ARG A 128 -12.50 21.92 10.56
CA ARG A 128 -12.88 23.08 9.72
C ARG A 128 -11.64 23.79 9.24
N ALA A 129 -11.40 23.78 7.94
CA ALA A 129 -10.31 24.51 7.31
C ALA A 129 -10.88 25.42 6.21
N ASN A 130 -10.55 26.70 6.25
CA ASN A 130 -10.98 27.71 5.26
C ASN A 130 -12.50 27.73 5.03
N GLY A 131 -13.30 27.60 6.12
CA GLY A 131 -14.76 27.59 6.04
C GLY A 131 -15.39 26.29 5.52
N LYS A 132 -14.60 25.28 5.20
CA LYS A 132 -15.05 23.96 4.73
C LYS A 132 -14.81 22.90 5.80
N VAL A 133 -15.69 21.91 5.85
CA VAL A 133 -15.48 20.71 6.65
C VAL A 133 -14.58 19.75 5.88
N VAL A 134 -13.46 19.39 6.45
CA VAL A 134 -12.47 18.48 5.86
C VAL A 134 -12.29 17.28 6.80
N GLN A 135 -12.24 16.09 6.24
CA GLN A 135 -11.90 14.86 6.96
C GLN A 135 -10.50 14.42 6.58
N LYS A 136 -9.70 14.07 7.57
CA LYS A 136 -8.34 13.55 7.36
C LYS A 136 -8.01 12.44 8.34
N TRP A 137 -7.13 11.55 7.93
CA TRP A 137 -6.52 10.54 8.81
C TRP A 137 -5.35 11.17 9.56
N VAL A 138 -5.27 10.92 10.84
CA VAL A 138 -4.19 11.40 11.71
C VAL A 138 -3.77 10.31 12.69
N PRO A 139 -2.50 10.27 13.11
CA PRO A 139 -2.04 9.37 14.16
C PRO A 139 -2.82 9.58 15.46
N LYS A 140 -3.12 8.50 16.17
CA LYS A 140 -3.76 8.54 17.50
C LYS A 140 -2.85 9.14 18.56
N THR A 141 -1.55 8.95 18.40
CA THR A 141 -0.49 9.52 19.26
C THR A 141 0.64 10.06 18.39
N THR A 142 1.40 11.04 18.91
CA THR A 142 2.48 11.73 18.17
C THR A 142 3.66 10.84 17.78
N HIS A 143 3.76 9.64 18.32
CA HIS A 143 4.86 8.70 18.07
C HIS A 143 4.37 7.30 17.68
N ALA A 144 3.12 7.19 17.24
CA ALA A 144 2.62 5.89 16.78
C ALA A 144 3.22 5.58 15.40
N ASP A 145 3.92 4.47 15.31
CA ASP A 145 4.31 3.90 14.01
C ASP A 145 3.07 3.42 13.28
N ASN A 146 3.02 3.69 11.97
CA ASN A 146 1.90 3.33 11.09
C ASN A 146 2.37 2.61 9.82
N HIS A 147 3.60 2.12 9.81
CA HIS A 147 4.24 1.54 8.62
C HIS A 147 3.43 0.38 8.04
N TYR A 148 2.87 -0.49 8.89
CA TYR A 148 2.02 -1.59 8.40
C TYR A 148 0.70 -1.11 7.84
N LEU A 149 0.12 -0.02 8.36
CA LEU A 149 -1.07 0.57 7.73
C LEU A 149 -0.76 1.11 6.33
N ASP A 150 0.39 1.75 6.14
CA ASP A 150 0.80 2.22 4.82
C ASP A 150 1.11 1.05 3.87
N CYS A 151 1.69 -0.05 4.35
CA CYS A 151 1.84 -1.29 3.59
C CYS A 151 0.48 -1.85 3.14
N GLU A 152 -0.53 -1.88 4.01
CA GLU A 152 -1.90 -2.31 3.68
C GLU A 152 -2.54 -1.40 2.62
N VAL A 153 -2.32 -0.07 2.72
CA VAL A 153 -2.79 0.90 1.71
C VAL A 153 -2.18 0.60 0.34
N TYR A 154 -0.88 0.37 0.27
CA TYR A 154 -0.21 0.10 -1.00
C TYR A 154 -0.53 -1.29 -1.55
N ALA A 155 -0.70 -2.30 -0.69
CA ALA A 155 -1.18 -3.61 -1.10
C ALA A 155 -2.61 -3.55 -1.67
N ALA A 156 -3.49 -2.76 -1.06
CA ALA A 156 -4.84 -2.55 -1.57
C ALA A 156 -4.83 -1.80 -2.93
N ALA A 157 -3.93 -0.84 -3.11
CA ALA A 157 -3.76 -0.16 -4.40
C ALA A 157 -3.24 -1.11 -5.48
N ALA A 158 -2.25 -1.96 -5.17
CA ALA A 158 -1.76 -2.98 -6.08
C ALA A 158 -2.86 -3.96 -6.50
N ALA A 159 -3.68 -4.42 -5.54
CA ALA A 159 -4.83 -5.28 -5.81
C ALA A 159 -5.87 -4.61 -6.74
N ASP A 160 -6.13 -3.32 -6.57
CA ASP A 160 -7.00 -2.55 -7.48
C ASP A 160 -6.43 -2.47 -8.89
N MET A 161 -5.13 -2.24 -9.03
CA MET A 161 -4.45 -2.21 -10.32
C MET A 161 -4.54 -3.57 -11.05
N GLN A 162 -4.57 -4.67 -10.29
CA GLN A 162 -4.76 -6.03 -10.81
C GLN A 162 -6.25 -6.38 -11.04
N GLY A 163 -7.16 -5.45 -10.81
CA GLY A 163 -8.59 -5.66 -11.05
C GLY A 163 -9.29 -6.56 -10.04
N VAL A 164 -8.69 -6.81 -8.86
CA VAL A 164 -9.25 -7.72 -7.85
C VAL A 164 -10.66 -7.33 -7.43
N ARG A 165 -10.98 -6.03 -7.38
CA ARG A 165 -12.35 -5.57 -7.06
C ARG A 165 -13.38 -5.88 -8.15
N SER A 166 -12.93 -6.17 -9.36
CA SER A 166 -13.79 -6.51 -10.50
C SER A 166 -13.98 -8.02 -10.69
N LEU A 167 -13.35 -8.83 -9.84
CA LEU A 167 -13.57 -10.27 -9.83
C LEU A 167 -14.95 -10.55 -9.21
N TYR A 168 -15.84 -11.06 -10.02
CA TYR A 168 -17.10 -11.62 -9.55
C TYR A 168 -16.84 -13.09 -9.17
N LEU A 169 -17.00 -13.38 -7.89
CA LEU A 169 -16.98 -14.74 -7.35
C LEU A 169 -18.39 -15.33 -7.45
#